data_75a02e6693856ba2408f83b3739c5f1d
#
_entry.id   75a02e6693856ba2408f83b3739c5f1d
#
_cell.length_a   1.000
_cell.length_b   1.000
_cell.length_c   1.000
_cell.angle_alpha   90.00
_cell.angle_beta   90.00
_cell.angle_gamma   90.00
#
_symmetry.space_group_name_H-M   'P 1'
#
loop_
_entity.id
_entity.type
_entity.pdbx_description
1 polymer ?
#
loop_
_entity_poly.entity_id
_entity_poly.type
_entity_poly.pdbx_seq_one_letter_code
_entity_poly.pdbx_strand_id
1 'polypeptide(L)'
;MIETELCTFTLEACQIAADMGITRVELCASPYEGGTTPSAAFIRMARRIPHLKLSVMIRPRGGDFLYSDKEFHQMLEEISFAHDCGADCVVAGILTSDGRVDEIRTAELVAAAKEMEFTFHRAFDMTCDTNEALEALVRVGWCWGATSGGGNTTPEG
;
A
#
# COMPACT_ATOMS: atom_id res chain seq x y z
N MET A 1 -19.24 7.54 10.12
CA MET A 1 -18.47 8.65 9.51
C MET A 1 -17.60 8.00 8.45
N ILE A 2 -17.55 8.54 7.21
CA ILE A 2 -16.68 8.01 6.16
C ILE A 2 -15.27 8.53 6.46
N GLU A 3 -14.30 7.62 6.58
CA GLU A 3 -12.88 7.97 6.66
C GLU A 3 -12.36 8.16 5.23
N THR A 4 -11.60 9.22 5.00
CA THR A 4 -11.02 9.52 3.68
C THR A 4 -9.51 9.46 3.75
N GLU A 5 -8.88 8.84 2.76
CA GLU A 5 -7.44 8.80 2.56
C GLU A 5 -7.09 9.50 1.25
N LEU A 6 -6.09 10.36 1.25
CA LEU A 6 -5.61 11.05 0.06
C LEU A 6 -4.25 10.47 -0.36
N CYS A 7 -4.16 9.96 -1.59
CA CYS A 7 -2.88 9.57 -2.18
C CYS A 7 -2.06 10.82 -2.52
N THR A 8 -0.82 10.87 -2.06
CA THR A 8 0.08 12.03 -2.16
C THR A 8 1.46 11.63 -2.67
N PHE A 9 2.05 12.51 -3.48
CA PHE A 9 3.37 12.29 -4.09
C PHE A 9 4.39 13.36 -3.67
N THR A 10 3.97 14.34 -2.87
CA THR A 10 4.82 15.43 -2.42
C THR A 10 4.54 15.79 -0.97
N LEU A 11 5.56 16.32 -0.29
CA LEU A 11 5.41 16.79 1.09
C LEU A 11 4.42 17.96 1.19
N GLU A 12 4.39 18.81 0.17
CA GLU A 12 3.47 19.94 0.09
C GLU A 12 2.02 19.47 0.04
N ALA A 13 1.71 18.41 -0.74
CA ALA A 13 0.37 17.83 -0.78
C ALA A 13 -0.04 17.24 0.59
N CYS A 14 0.88 16.63 1.33
CA CYS A 14 0.63 16.16 2.69
C CYS A 14 0.28 17.32 3.65
N GLN A 15 1.01 18.45 3.55
CA GLN A 15 0.74 19.62 4.37
C GLN A 15 -0.63 20.23 4.04
N ILE A 16 -0.95 20.39 2.75
CA ILE A 16 -2.26 20.88 2.31
C ILE A 16 -3.39 19.97 2.81
N ALA A 17 -3.20 18.65 2.72
CA ALA A 17 -4.17 17.69 3.23
C ALA A 17 -4.45 17.89 4.73
N ALA A 18 -3.39 18.03 5.53
CA ALA A 18 -3.50 18.28 6.96
C ALA A 18 -4.18 19.60 7.26
N ASP A 19 -3.83 20.68 6.57
CA ASP A 19 -4.43 22.02 6.71
C ASP A 19 -5.92 22.03 6.35
N MET A 20 -6.34 21.16 5.45
CA MET A 20 -7.75 20.95 5.08
C MET A 20 -8.51 19.99 5.99
N GLY A 21 -7.86 19.44 7.03
CA GLY A 21 -8.47 18.52 7.98
C GLY A 21 -8.57 17.07 7.51
N ILE A 22 -7.87 16.71 6.45
CA ILE A 22 -7.68 15.29 6.06
C ILE A 22 -6.73 14.66 7.06
N THR A 23 -7.14 13.53 7.63
CA THR A 23 -6.40 12.89 8.74
C THR A 23 -5.53 11.73 8.30
N ARG A 24 -5.64 11.28 7.03
CA ARG A 24 -4.91 10.13 6.51
C ARG A 24 -4.42 10.39 5.09
N VAL A 25 -3.16 10.07 4.82
CA VAL A 25 -2.57 10.16 3.48
C VAL A 25 -1.82 8.87 3.15
N GLU A 26 -1.87 8.49 1.87
CA GLU A 26 -1.04 7.45 1.31
C GLU A 26 0.16 8.09 0.60
N LEU A 27 1.35 7.79 1.08
CA LEU A 27 2.60 8.31 0.52
C LEU A 27 3.08 7.42 -0.61
N CYS A 28 3.22 8.00 -1.81
CA CYS A 28 3.71 7.31 -3.01
C CYS A 28 4.81 8.11 -3.71
N ALA A 29 5.62 7.42 -4.50
CA ALA A 29 6.45 7.99 -5.55
C ALA A 29 5.90 7.60 -6.93
N SER A 30 6.46 8.14 -8.00
CA SER A 30 6.19 7.72 -9.39
C SER A 30 4.70 7.70 -9.77
N PRO A 31 4.01 8.86 -9.82
CA PRO A 31 2.57 8.93 -10.11
C PRO A 31 2.19 8.29 -11.45
N TYR A 32 3.07 8.39 -12.45
CA TYR A 32 2.84 7.82 -13.79
C TYR A 32 2.96 6.28 -13.83
N GLU A 33 3.50 5.66 -12.79
CA GLU A 33 3.59 4.20 -12.63
C GLU A 33 2.50 3.64 -11.71
N GLY A 34 1.58 4.50 -11.27
CA GLY A 34 0.51 4.12 -10.34
C GLY A 34 0.97 4.01 -8.89
N GLY A 35 2.07 4.67 -8.52
CA GLY A 35 2.64 4.68 -7.18
C GLY A 35 3.68 3.59 -6.96
N THR A 36 4.84 4.00 -6.44
CA THR A 36 5.93 3.13 -5.97
C THR A 36 6.35 3.56 -4.56
N THR A 37 7.27 2.81 -3.94
CA THR A 37 7.79 3.12 -2.60
C THR A 37 8.39 4.54 -2.56
N PRO A 38 7.93 5.42 -1.66
CA PRO A 38 8.48 6.76 -1.51
C PRO A 38 9.88 6.73 -0.89
N SER A 39 10.65 7.81 -1.09
CA SER A 39 11.98 7.89 -0.50
C SER A 39 11.94 7.95 1.03
N ALA A 40 12.97 7.42 1.66
CA ALA A 40 13.16 7.48 3.11
C ALA A 40 13.04 8.90 3.69
N ALA A 41 13.57 9.89 2.96
CA ALA A 41 13.49 11.29 3.36
C ALA A 41 12.04 11.79 3.35
N PHE A 42 11.26 11.42 2.34
CA PHE A 42 9.86 11.80 2.23
C PHE A 42 9.04 11.24 3.40
N ILE A 43 9.18 9.95 3.72
CA ILE A 43 8.48 9.31 4.85
C ILE A 43 8.82 10.03 6.17
N ARG A 44 10.12 10.25 6.46
CA ARG A 44 10.55 10.93 7.68
C ARG A 44 10.05 12.37 7.79
N MET A 45 9.99 13.09 6.68
CA MET A 45 9.51 14.47 6.69
C MET A 45 7.99 14.53 6.84
N ALA A 46 7.25 13.66 6.16
CA ALA A 46 5.80 13.55 6.28
C ALA A 46 5.37 13.19 7.73
N ARG A 47 6.13 12.31 8.41
CA ARG A 47 5.85 11.96 9.83
C ARG A 47 5.91 13.16 10.79
N ARG A 48 6.58 14.24 10.43
CA ARG A 48 6.64 15.45 11.25
C ARG A 48 5.39 16.32 11.18
N ILE A 49 4.51 16.07 10.21
CA ILE A 49 3.23 16.75 10.09
C ILE A 49 2.31 16.22 11.19
N PRO A 50 1.83 17.07 12.11
CA PRO A 50 1.03 16.62 13.24
C PRO A 50 -0.35 16.12 12.81
N HIS A 51 -0.91 15.18 13.56
CA HIS A 51 -2.27 14.64 13.40
C HIS A 51 -2.54 13.92 12.08
N LEU A 52 -1.50 13.62 11.31
CA LEU A 52 -1.61 12.93 10.03
C LEU A 52 -1.23 11.46 10.18
N LYS A 53 -2.15 10.55 9.88
CA LYS A 53 -1.85 9.13 9.73
C LYS A 53 -1.18 8.88 8.38
N LEU A 54 -0.12 8.08 8.39
CA LEU A 54 0.67 7.78 7.19
C LEU A 54 0.48 6.32 6.77
N SER A 55 -0.10 6.12 5.60
CA SER A 55 -0.02 4.87 4.85
C SER A 55 1.16 4.98 3.87
N VAL A 56 2.06 4.00 3.87
CA VAL A 56 3.27 4.04 3.02
C VAL A 56 3.16 2.97 1.94
N MET A 57 3.22 3.38 0.67
CA MET A 57 3.28 2.45 -0.46
C MET A 57 4.57 1.65 -0.42
N ILE A 58 4.45 0.32 -0.49
CA ILE A 58 5.55 -0.63 -0.60
C ILE A 58 5.44 -1.34 -1.93
N ARG A 59 6.08 -0.78 -2.94
CA ARG A 59 6.08 -1.26 -4.31
C ARG A 59 7.40 -0.88 -4.97
N PRO A 60 8.34 -1.83 -5.12
CA PRO A 60 9.72 -1.54 -5.55
C PRO A 60 9.82 -0.99 -6.98
N ARG A 61 8.85 -1.28 -7.83
CA ARG A 61 8.77 -0.81 -9.22
C ARG A 61 7.35 -0.75 -9.76
N GLY A 62 7.15 -0.05 -10.85
CA GLY A 62 5.94 -0.10 -11.66
C GLY A 62 5.79 -1.44 -12.42
N GLY A 63 4.77 -1.55 -13.24
CA GLY A 63 4.43 -2.75 -14.02
C GLY A 63 3.60 -3.74 -13.20
N ASP A 64 3.86 -5.03 -13.40
CA ASP A 64 3.14 -6.12 -12.74
C ASP A 64 3.43 -6.22 -11.23
N PHE A 65 2.76 -7.18 -10.60
CA PHE A 65 2.88 -7.46 -9.16
C PHE A 65 3.54 -8.82 -8.88
N LEU A 66 4.22 -9.39 -9.88
CA LEU A 66 5.02 -10.61 -9.75
C LEU A 66 6.47 -10.21 -9.45
N TYR A 67 6.90 -10.36 -8.22
CA TYR A 67 8.22 -9.92 -7.78
C TYR A 67 9.20 -11.09 -7.66
N SER A 68 10.45 -10.82 -8.03
CA SER A 68 11.58 -11.73 -7.75
C SER A 68 11.85 -11.81 -6.25
N ASP A 69 12.64 -12.82 -5.83
CA ASP A 69 13.03 -12.94 -4.42
C ASP A 69 13.79 -11.71 -3.90
N LYS A 70 14.59 -11.06 -4.76
CA LYS A 70 15.32 -9.84 -4.39
C LYS A 70 14.38 -8.66 -4.16
N GLU A 71 13.39 -8.48 -5.03
CA GLU A 71 12.37 -7.43 -4.87
C GLU A 71 11.51 -7.71 -3.64
N PHE A 72 11.15 -8.95 -3.38
CA PHE A 72 10.42 -9.33 -2.18
C PHE A 72 11.19 -9.02 -0.90
N HIS A 73 12.49 -9.36 -0.84
CA HIS A 73 13.32 -8.99 0.30
C HIS A 73 13.46 -7.47 0.46
N GLN A 74 13.54 -6.73 -0.66
CA GLN A 74 13.51 -5.26 -0.62
C GLN A 74 12.19 -4.76 0.00
N MET A 75 11.04 -5.34 -0.35
CA MET A 75 9.74 -4.95 0.24
C MET A 75 9.73 -5.16 1.76
N LEU A 76 10.30 -6.26 2.26
CA LEU A 76 10.40 -6.52 3.70
C LEU A 76 11.26 -5.46 4.42
N GLU A 77 12.40 -5.07 3.83
CA GLU A 77 13.25 -3.99 4.35
C GLU A 77 12.53 -2.63 4.32
N GLU A 78 11.80 -2.33 3.25
CA GLU A 78 11.02 -1.10 3.12
C GLU A 78 9.89 -1.02 4.17
N ILE A 79 9.22 -2.15 4.49
CA ILE A 79 8.22 -2.24 5.56
C ILE A 79 8.88 -1.98 6.93
N SER A 80 10.02 -2.63 7.20
CA SER A 80 10.76 -2.41 8.44
C SER A 80 11.17 -0.94 8.59
N PHE A 81 11.64 -0.32 7.52
CA PHE A 81 11.99 1.09 7.51
C PHE A 81 10.78 2.01 7.75
N ALA A 82 9.64 1.74 7.11
CA ALA A 82 8.40 2.50 7.31
C ALA A 82 7.94 2.43 8.77
N HIS A 83 7.99 1.23 9.37
CA HIS A 83 7.72 1.03 10.79
C HIS A 83 8.63 1.88 11.68
N ASP A 84 9.94 1.85 11.46
CA ASP A 84 10.93 2.62 12.24
C ASP A 84 10.78 4.13 12.07
N CYS A 85 10.17 4.56 10.97
CA CYS A 85 9.81 5.96 10.73
C CYS A 85 8.47 6.35 11.38
N GLY A 86 7.73 5.41 11.97
CA GLY A 86 6.44 5.65 12.62
C GLY A 86 5.27 5.75 11.65
N ALA A 87 5.30 4.99 10.55
CA ALA A 87 4.14 4.83 9.70
C ALA A 87 2.99 4.13 10.46
N ASP A 88 1.77 4.47 10.13
CA ASP A 88 0.57 3.87 10.75
C ASP A 88 0.06 2.68 9.93
N CYS A 89 0.36 2.66 8.63
CA CYS A 89 -0.08 1.62 7.70
C CYS A 89 0.97 1.41 6.60
N VAL A 90 1.02 0.21 6.05
CA VAL A 90 1.72 -0.08 4.79
C VAL A 90 0.74 -0.59 3.74
N VAL A 91 0.99 -0.23 2.50
CA VAL A 91 0.16 -0.55 1.35
C VAL A 91 0.98 -1.37 0.38
N ALA A 92 0.65 -2.64 0.19
CA ALA A 92 1.41 -3.55 -0.66
C ALA A 92 0.49 -4.58 -1.33
N GLY A 93 1.02 -5.35 -2.27
CA GLY A 93 0.32 -6.46 -2.89
C GLY A 93 1.26 -7.23 -3.79
N ILE A 94 1.15 -8.54 -3.75
CA ILE A 94 2.00 -9.46 -4.51
C ILE A 94 1.15 -10.59 -5.10
N LEU A 95 1.37 -10.87 -6.38
CA LEU A 95 0.67 -11.90 -7.11
C LEU A 95 1.62 -12.99 -7.57
N THR A 96 1.08 -14.16 -7.81
CA THR A 96 1.74 -15.28 -8.47
C THR A 96 1.71 -15.11 -10.00
N SER A 97 2.47 -15.93 -10.71
CA SER A 97 2.56 -15.89 -12.18
C SER A 97 1.24 -16.25 -12.88
N ASP A 98 0.31 -16.91 -12.20
CA ASP A 98 -1.02 -17.24 -12.69
C ASP A 98 -2.10 -16.24 -12.25
N GLY A 99 -1.69 -15.09 -11.70
CA GLY A 99 -2.59 -13.99 -11.36
C GLY A 99 -3.41 -14.21 -10.08
N ARG A 100 -2.92 -15.01 -9.15
CA ARG A 100 -3.53 -15.21 -7.82
C ARG A 100 -2.78 -14.40 -6.77
N VAL A 101 -3.40 -14.19 -5.61
CA VAL A 101 -2.69 -13.65 -4.44
C VAL A 101 -1.60 -14.64 -4.02
N ASP A 102 -0.36 -14.19 -3.89
CA ASP A 102 0.70 -14.99 -3.27
C ASP A 102 0.49 -14.99 -1.76
N GLU A 103 -0.29 -15.95 -1.27
CA GLU A 103 -0.67 -16.02 0.15
C GLU A 103 0.54 -16.15 1.08
N ILE A 104 1.56 -16.91 0.67
CA ILE A 104 2.75 -17.14 1.50
C ILE A 104 3.48 -15.83 1.70
N ARG A 105 3.85 -15.16 0.61
CA ARG A 105 4.58 -13.88 0.69
C ARG A 105 3.73 -12.76 1.25
N THR A 106 2.41 -12.74 0.96
CA THR A 106 1.50 -11.76 1.56
C THR A 106 1.45 -11.92 3.09
N ALA A 107 1.37 -13.15 3.60
CA ALA A 107 1.41 -13.41 5.04
C ALA A 107 2.72 -12.92 5.68
N GLU A 108 3.86 -13.08 4.99
CA GLU A 108 5.14 -12.54 5.45
C GLU A 108 5.17 -11.01 5.47
N LEU A 109 4.59 -10.34 4.46
CA LEU A 109 4.47 -8.86 4.46
C LEU A 109 3.57 -8.38 5.60
N VAL A 110 2.43 -9.04 5.83
CA VAL A 110 1.53 -8.74 6.96
C VAL A 110 2.25 -8.92 8.29
N ALA A 111 2.99 -10.01 8.47
CA ALA A 111 3.78 -10.24 9.69
C ALA A 111 4.89 -9.17 9.88
N ALA A 112 5.53 -8.73 8.80
CA ALA A 112 6.54 -7.67 8.83
C ALA A 112 5.96 -6.31 9.20
N ALA A 113 4.68 -6.06 8.91
CA ALA A 113 3.99 -4.82 9.27
C ALA A 113 3.82 -4.65 10.80
N LYS A 114 3.92 -5.74 11.59
CA LYS A 114 3.78 -5.72 13.05
C LYS A 114 2.45 -5.10 13.49
N GLU A 115 2.52 -3.99 14.27
CA GLU A 115 1.36 -3.24 14.75
C GLU A 115 0.79 -2.23 13.74
N MET A 116 1.47 -2.01 12.61
CA MET A 116 0.92 -1.18 11.53
C MET A 116 -0.28 -1.88 10.87
N GLU A 117 -1.23 -1.10 10.39
CA GLU A 117 -2.26 -1.61 9.51
C GLU A 117 -1.65 -2.08 8.17
N PHE A 118 -2.25 -3.07 7.55
CA PHE A 118 -1.84 -3.55 6.23
C PHE A 118 -3.00 -3.40 5.24
N THR A 119 -2.75 -2.68 4.14
CA THR A 119 -3.68 -2.54 3.02
C THR A 119 -3.17 -3.32 1.82
N PHE A 120 -4.00 -4.20 1.26
CA PHE A 120 -3.72 -4.81 -0.04
C PHE A 120 -4.20 -3.86 -1.14
N HIS A 121 -3.29 -3.39 -1.99
CA HIS A 121 -3.58 -2.37 -2.99
C HIS A 121 -4.27 -2.95 -4.24
N ARG A 122 -4.40 -2.11 -5.29
CA ARG A 122 -5.08 -2.45 -6.55
C ARG A 122 -4.51 -3.65 -7.33
N ALA A 123 -3.48 -4.34 -6.86
CA ALA A 123 -3.15 -5.69 -7.35
C ALA A 123 -4.34 -6.64 -7.23
N PHE A 124 -5.27 -6.38 -6.30
CA PHE A 124 -6.54 -7.09 -6.17
C PHE A 124 -7.35 -7.08 -7.47
N ASP A 125 -7.44 -5.93 -8.13
CA ASP A 125 -8.19 -5.77 -9.39
C ASP A 125 -7.53 -6.48 -10.59
N MET A 126 -6.26 -6.89 -10.43
CA MET A 126 -5.48 -7.61 -11.45
C MET A 126 -5.49 -9.13 -11.24
N THR A 127 -6.22 -9.62 -10.24
CA THR A 127 -6.33 -11.06 -10.00
C THR A 127 -7.25 -11.73 -11.02
N CYS A 128 -6.99 -12.99 -11.29
CA CYS A 128 -7.81 -13.79 -12.24
C CYS A 128 -9.21 -14.09 -11.70
N ASP A 129 -9.40 -14.11 -10.37
CA ASP A 129 -10.68 -14.30 -9.68
C ASP A 129 -10.69 -13.48 -8.39
N THR A 130 -11.52 -12.44 -8.35
CA THR A 130 -11.62 -11.54 -7.20
C THR A 130 -12.26 -12.17 -5.97
N ASN A 131 -13.14 -13.15 -6.12
CA ASN A 131 -13.72 -13.87 -4.98
C ASN A 131 -12.69 -14.76 -4.31
N GLU A 132 -11.91 -15.51 -5.09
CA GLU A 132 -10.80 -16.30 -4.58
C GLU A 132 -9.74 -15.40 -3.91
N ALA A 133 -9.43 -14.25 -4.54
CA ALA A 133 -8.48 -13.27 -3.99
C ALA A 133 -8.96 -12.73 -2.63
N LEU A 134 -10.25 -12.41 -2.50
CA LEU A 134 -10.83 -11.95 -1.23
C LEU A 134 -10.70 -13.02 -0.14
N GLU A 135 -11.03 -14.27 -0.45
CA GLU A 135 -10.89 -15.38 0.50
C GLU A 135 -9.42 -15.60 0.91
N ALA A 136 -8.49 -15.50 -0.05
CA ALA A 136 -7.05 -15.58 0.23
C ALA A 136 -6.60 -14.48 1.20
N LEU A 137 -7.01 -13.24 0.97
CA LEU A 137 -6.67 -12.11 1.82
C LEU A 137 -7.26 -12.25 3.23
N VAL A 138 -8.49 -12.75 3.37
CA VAL A 138 -9.08 -13.06 4.68
C VAL A 138 -8.23 -14.09 5.43
N ARG A 139 -7.74 -15.13 4.75
CA ARG A 139 -6.89 -16.16 5.37
C ARG A 139 -5.56 -15.62 5.88
N VAL A 140 -4.96 -14.66 5.19
CA VAL A 140 -3.67 -14.06 5.59
C VAL A 140 -3.80 -12.94 6.63
N GLY A 141 -5.02 -12.57 7.03
CA GLY A 141 -5.26 -11.62 8.12
C GLY A 141 -5.04 -10.15 7.72
N TRP A 142 -5.35 -9.79 6.47
CA TRP A 142 -5.29 -8.40 6.02
C TRP A 142 -6.29 -7.50 6.78
N CYS A 143 -6.07 -6.17 6.76
CA CYS A 143 -6.94 -5.21 7.43
C CYS A 143 -7.83 -4.45 6.43
N TRP A 144 -7.26 -3.97 5.34
CA TRP A 144 -7.92 -3.10 4.35
C TRP A 144 -7.59 -3.50 2.92
N GLY A 145 -8.49 -3.22 1.97
CA GLY A 145 -8.27 -3.43 0.55
C GLY A 145 -8.63 -2.20 -0.27
N ALA A 146 -7.77 -1.87 -1.23
CA ALA A 146 -8.05 -0.87 -2.24
C ALA A 146 -8.47 -1.57 -3.53
N THR A 147 -9.67 -1.26 -4.02
CA THR A 147 -10.23 -1.84 -5.25
C THR A 147 -11.02 -0.81 -6.04
N SER A 148 -11.05 -0.97 -7.36
CA SER A 148 -11.99 -0.28 -8.25
C SER A 148 -13.20 -1.16 -8.61
N GLY A 149 -13.41 -2.27 -7.88
CA GLY A 149 -14.50 -3.22 -8.14
C GLY A 149 -14.21 -4.17 -9.31
N GLY A 150 -12.92 -4.30 -9.72
CA GLY A 150 -12.50 -5.12 -10.87
C GLY A 150 -12.63 -4.41 -12.22
N GLY A 151 -13.11 -3.15 -12.26
CA GLY A 151 -13.14 -2.32 -13.45
C GLY A 151 -11.86 -1.50 -13.65
N ASN A 152 -11.68 -0.92 -14.84
CA ASN A 152 -10.55 0.00 -15.11
C ASN A 152 -10.64 1.26 -14.26
N THR A 153 -11.85 1.68 -13.94
CA THR A 153 -12.15 2.83 -13.06
C THR A 153 -13.25 2.45 -12.07
N THR A 154 -13.31 3.14 -10.92
CA THR A 154 -14.33 2.90 -9.89
C THR A 154 -15.78 2.94 -10.39
N PRO A 155 -16.18 3.82 -11.35
CA PRO A 155 -17.53 3.79 -11.90
C PRO A 155 -17.86 2.57 -12.76
N GLU A 156 -16.86 1.77 -13.19
CA GLU A 156 -17.02 0.59 -14.03
C GLU A 156 -17.04 -0.72 -13.23
N GLY A 157 -16.56 -0.68 -11.98
CA GLY A 157 -16.46 -1.82 -11.08
C GLY A 157 -17.59 -2.00 -10.09
#